data_20552f4b86584bb63e2a13d81ef1e916
#
_entry.id   20552f4b86584bb63e2a13d81ef1e916
#
_cell.length_a   1.000
_cell.length_b   1.000
_cell.length_c   1.000
_cell.angle_alpha   90.00
_cell.angle_beta   90.00
_cell.angle_gamma   90.00
#
_symmetry.space_group_name_H-M   'P 1'
#
loop_
_entity.id
_entity.type
_entity.pdbx_description
1 polymer ?
#
loop_
_entity_poly.entity_id
_entity_poly.type
_entity_poly.pdbx_seq_one_letter_code
_entity_poly.pdbx_strand_id
1 'polypeptide(L)' 'AGAEVDLVLLLPGGRLWAVEVKRGLDPRPSRGFHEALKDLKPQEAFVIYPGGETFPVGEGVFAAPLGAVMERLWRG' A
#
# COMPACT_ATOMS: atom_id res chain seq x y z
N ALA A 1 -9.11 3.10 -17.64
CA ALA A 1 -8.14 2.39 -16.85
C ALA A 1 -8.84 1.55 -15.79
N GLY A 2 -8.45 0.32 -15.64
CA GLY A 2 -9.04 -0.57 -14.67
C GLY A 2 -8.37 -0.46 -13.31
N ALA A 3 -8.85 -1.29 -12.40
CA ALA A 3 -8.27 -1.42 -11.09
C ALA A 3 -6.91 -2.12 -11.22
N GLU A 4 -5.93 -1.65 -10.43
CA GLU A 4 -4.63 -2.30 -10.42
C GLU A 4 -3.94 -2.12 -9.09
N VAL A 5 -3.13 -3.11 -8.75
CA VAL A 5 -2.32 -3.12 -7.55
C VAL A 5 -1.03 -3.86 -7.89
N ASP A 6 0.10 -3.34 -7.42
CA ASP A 6 1.38 -3.94 -7.77
C ASP A 6 1.65 -5.22 -7.00
N LEU A 7 1.16 -5.30 -5.77
CA LEU A 7 1.44 -6.44 -4.92
C LEU A 7 0.30 -6.65 -3.93
N VAL A 8 -0.14 -7.88 -3.81
CA VAL A 8 -1.12 -8.27 -2.81
C VAL A 8 -0.47 -9.32 -1.92
N LEU A 9 -0.47 -9.07 -0.62
CA LEU A 9 0.08 -9.98 0.36
C LEU A 9 -1.04 -10.66 1.13
N LEU A 10 -1.03 -11.97 1.11
CA LEU A 10 -1.97 -12.75 1.91
C LEU A 10 -1.21 -13.24 3.14
N LEU A 11 -1.66 -12.81 4.29
CA LEU A 11 -1.00 -13.11 5.55
C LEU A 11 -1.81 -14.12 6.36
N PRO A 12 -1.18 -14.78 7.34
CA PRO A 12 -1.90 -15.71 8.19
C PRO A 12 -3.08 -15.04 8.87
N GLY A 13 -4.16 -15.80 9.08
CA GLY A 13 -5.38 -15.28 9.69
C GLY A 13 -6.31 -14.59 8.73
N GLY A 14 -6.09 -14.78 7.43
CA GLY A 14 -6.96 -14.19 6.42
C GLY A 14 -6.74 -12.70 6.19
N ARG A 15 -5.62 -12.17 6.67
CA ARG A 15 -5.29 -10.76 6.47
C ARG A 15 -4.78 -10.54 5.05
N LEU A 16 -5.15 -9.41 4.48
CA LEU A 16 -4.74 -9.05 3.13
C LEU A 16 -4.18 -7.63 3.13
N TRP A 17 -3.00 -7.46 2.54
CA TRP A 17 -2.38 -6.14 2.36
C TRP A 17 -2.29 -5.84 0.88
N ALA A 18 -2.58 -4.61 0.50
CA ALA A 18 -2.44 -4.14 -0.86
C ALA A 18 -1.34 -3.10 -0.92
N VAL A 19 -0.48 -3.19 -1.92
CA VAL A 19 0.69 -2.32 -2.03
C VAL A 19 0.84 -1.80 -3.44
N GLU A 20 1.07 -0.49 -3.56
CA GLU A 20 1.47 0.13 -4.81
C GLU A 20 2.89 0.66 -4.65
N VAL A 21 3.72 0.48 -5.67
CA VAL A 21 5.12 0.93 -5.64
C VAL A 21 5.28 2.12 -6.57
N LYS A 22 5.85 3.21 -6.05
CA LYS A 22 6.12 4.43 -6.81
C LYS A 22 7.63 4.61 -6.95
N ARG A 23 8.07 5.01 -8.12
CA ARG A 23 9.48 5.28 -8.36
C ARG A 23 9.87 6.70 -8.01
N GLY A 24 8.93 7.63 -8.14
CA GLY A 24 9.19 9.04 -7.84
C GLY A 24 8.78 9.42 -6.44
N LEU A 25 9.04 10.67 -6.08
CA LEU A 25 8.74 11.16 -4.73
C LEU A 25 7.28 11.48 -4.51
N ASP A 26 6.46 11.49 -5.55
CA ASP A 26 5.02 11.74 -5.39
C ASP A 26 4.35 10.46 -4.88
N PRO A 27 3.91 10.46 -3.62
CA PRO A 27 3.40 9.23 -3.00
C PRO A 27 1.91 9.04 -3.17
N ARG A 28 1.27 9.82 -4.03
CA ARG A 28 -0.19 9.71 -4.18
C ARG A 28 -0.56 8.39 -4.83
N PRO A 29 -1.55 7.69 -4.28
CA PRO A 29 -2.01 6.45 -4.90
C PRO A 29 -2.57 6.72 -6.30
N SER A 30 -2.35 5.78 -7.20
CA SER A 30 -2.93 5.88 -8.52
C SER A 30 -4.44 5.65 -8.46
N ARG A 31 -5.13 6.06 -9.52
CA ARG A 31 -6.56 5.83 -9.63
C ARG A 31 -6.86 4.33 -9.64
N GLY A 32 -6.04 3.56 -10.34
CA GLY A 32 -6.22 2.12 -10.40
C GLY A 32 -6.09 1.46 -9.04
N PHE A 33 -5.17 1.96 -8.20
CA PHE A 33 -5.01 1.44 -6.85
C PHE A 33 -6.25 1.75 -6.01
N HIS A 34 -6.76 2.98 -6.10
CA HIS A 34 -7.99 3.34 -5.39
C HIS A 34 -9.15 2.43 -5.78
N GLU A 35 -9.27 2.14 -7.08
CA GLU A 35 -10.34 1.26 -7.55
C GLU A 35 -10.17 -0.15 -7.01
N ALA A 36 -8.93 -0.65 -7.00
CA ALA A 36 -8.67 -1.99 -6.49
C ALA A 36 -9.02 -2.12 -5.01
N LEU A 37 -8.77 -1.07 -4.23
CA LEU A 37 -9.05 -1.12 -2.79
C LEU A 37 -10.53 -1.30 -2.49
N LYS A 38 -11.39 -0.79 -3.34
CA LYS A 38 -12.84 -0.95 -3.15
C LYS A 38 -13.26 -2.41 -3.19
N ASP A 39 -12.60 -3.19 -4.03
CA ASP A 39 -12.92 -4.61 -4.18
C ASP A 39 -12.15 -5.47 -3.18
N LEU A 40 -10.88 -5.16 -2.98
CA LEU A 40 -10.02 -5.98 -2.14
C LEU A 40 -10.30 -5.80 -0.65
N LYS A 41 -10.66 -4.60 -0.25
CA LYS A 41 -10.92 -4.26 1.16
C LYS A 41 -9.81 -4.79 2.06
N PRO A 42 -8.55 -4.38 1.81
CA PRO A 42 -7.43 -4.93 2.57
C PRO A 42 -7.42 -4.44 4.01
N GLN A 43 -6.76 -5.19 4.86
CA GLN A 43 -6.53 -4.77 6.23
C GLN A 43 -5.57 -3.58 6.27
N GLU A 44 -4.55 -3.61 5.41
CA GLU A 44 -3.57 -2.53 5.28
C GLU A 44 -3.36 -2.20 3.81
N ALA A 45 -3.15 -0.93 3.52
CA ALA A 45 -2.84 -0.49 2.16
C ALA A 45 -1.70 0.52 2.23
N PHE A 46 -0.67 0.29 1.41
CA PHE A 46 0.52 1.11 1.41
C PHE A 46 0.89 1.55 0.00
N VAL A 47 1.42 2.76 -0.09
CA VAL A 47 2.15 3.22 -1.27
C VAL A 47 3.62 3.27 -0.87
N ILE A 48 4.43 2.41 -1.43
CA ILE A 48 5.87 2.42 -1.18
C ILE A 48 6.50 3.44 -2.12
N TYR A 49 7.27 4.37 -1.57
CA TYR A 49 7.89 5.44 -2.34
C TYR A 49 9.33 5.67 -1.82
N PRO A 50 10.18 6.38 -2.58
CA PRO A 50 11.59 6.52 -2.18
C PRO A 50 11.85 7.46 -1.01
N GLY A 51 10.88 8.24 -0.56
CA GLY A 51 11.08 9.13 0.58
C GLY A 51 11.21 8.38 1.89
N GLY A 52 11.59 9.09 2.95
CA GLY A 52 11.91 8.48 4.23
C GLY A 52 10.82 8.51 5.28
N GLU A 53 9.69 9.15 5.02
CA GLU A 53 8.65 9.33 6.03
C GLU A 53 7.43 8.49 5.75
N THR A 54 6.71 8.15 6.81
CA THR A 54 5.43 7.44 6.73
C THR A 54 4.32 8.40 7.09
N PHE A 55 3.33 8.53 6.22
CA PHE A 55 2.21 9.44 6.47
C PHE A 55 0.98 9.01 5.65
N PRO A 56 -0.22 9.39 6.09
CA PRO A 56 -1.42 9.02 5.35
C PRO A 56 -1.52 9.79 4.03
N VAL A 57 -1.95 9.08 2.99
CA VAL A 57 -2.15 9.66 1.66
C VAL A 57 -3.56 9.43 1.14
N GLY A 58 -4.44 8.94 1.99
CA GLY A 58 -5.82 8.69 1.68
C GLY A 58 -6.44 7.92 2.82
N GLU A 59 -7.74 7.71 2.75
CA GLU A 59 -8.43 6.96 3.79
C GLU A 59 -7.95 5.52 3.81
N GLY A 60 -7.30 5.15 4.91
CA GLY A 60 -6.79 3.79 5.05
C GLY A 60 -5.55 3.48 4.24
N VAL A 61 -4.92 4.49 3.65
CA VAL A 61 -3.72 4.28 2.81
C VAL A 61 -2.57 5.12 3.37
N PHE A 62 -1.42 4.49 3.55
CA PHE A 62 -0.22 5.18 4.02
C PHE A 62 0.88 5.12 2.98
N ALA A 63 1.56 6.25 2.78
CA ALA A 63 2.83 6.26 2.04
C ALA A 63 3.94 5.92 3.01
N ALA A 64 4.89 5.10 2.57
CA ALA A 64 5.98 4.69 3.44
C ALA A 64 7.16 4.20 2.61
N PRO A 65 8.39 4.33 3.13
CA PRO A 65 9.53 3.67 2.50
C PRO A 65 9.43 2.16 2.66
N LEU A 66 10.08 1.44 1.77
CA LEU A 66 10.04 -0.02 1.78
C LEU A 66 10.41 -0.60 3.15
N GLY A 67 11.46 -0.07 3.77
CA GLY A 67 11.90 -0.58 5.07
C GLY A 67 10.83 -0.48 6.15
N ALA A 68 10.05 0.60 6.13
CA ALA A 68 8.98 0.77 7.12
C ALA A 68 7.86 -0.25 6.91
N VAL A 69 7.53 -0.53 5.65
CA VAL A 69 6.49 -1.53 5.36
C VAL A 69 6.98 -2.92 5.78
N MET A 70 8.25 -3.22 5.50
CA MET A 70 8.82 -4.51 5.89
C MET A 70 8.87 -4.67 7.41
N GLU A 71 9.19 -3.61 8.13
CA GLU A 71 9.19 -3.68 9.58
C GLU A 71 7.78 -3.91 10.13
N ARG A 72 6.80 -3.25 9.55
CA ARG A 72 5.41 -3.45 9.93
C ARG A 72 4.99 -4.91 9.68
N LEU A 73 5.38 -5.45 8.56
CA LEU A 73 5.07 -6.83 8.20
C LEU A 73 5.74 -7.79 9.17
N TRP A 74 6.98 -7.53 9.53
CA TRP A 74 7.75 -8.37 10.45
C TRP A 74 7.12 -8.41 11.84
N ARG A 75 6.63 -7.26 12.30
CA ARG A 75 6.01 -7.19 13.63
C ARG A 75 4.62 -7.83 13.67
N GLY A 76 4.04 -8.03 12.53
CA GLY A 76 2.70 -8.59 12.44
C GLY A 76 1.66 -7.56 12.66
#